data_4d3d0d0032eed3f094e57b7b0942c7d4
#
_entry.id   4d3d0d0032eed3f094e57b7b0942c7d4
#
_cell.length_a   1.000
_cell.length_b   1.000
_cell.length_c   1.000
_cell.angle_alpha   90.00
_cell.angle_beta   90.00
_cell.angle_gamma   90.00
#
_symmetry.space_group_name_H-M   'P 1'
#
loop_
_entity.id
_entity.type
_entity.pdbx_description
1 polymer ?
#
loop_
_entity_poly.entity_id
_entity_poly.type
_entity_poly.pdbx_seq_one_letter_code
_entity_poly.pdbx_strand_id
1 'polypeptide(L)'
;MTTVPIALIQTRTPASAAAAFAHVEPLIRAAAAGGARLILTPEGTNFLIQDRERRAAALETQDRDEAVGKLRALARDLGVWLLIGSAIVRSGHEGDDRAANRSLLIDDGGEVVATYDKLHVFDVDLPTGERWRESASVRPGEDAVVVDTPWGRLGLSICYDIRFPQLYRALAKAGAAMIAVPAAFTVPTGEAHWETLLRARAIETGAFVLAPAQAGAHEDGRRTWGRSTVVAPWGEVIAKLDHDEPGVLLATLDLEAVERARRAVPQLSHDRAFGLPA
;
A
#
# COMPACT_ATOMS: atom_id res chain seq x y z
N MET A 1 19.14 12.00 13.01
CA MET A 1 17.75 12.28 13.37
C MET A 1 16.90 11.14 12.85
N THR A 2 16.13 10.56 13.73
CA THR A 2 15.37 9.34 13.48
C THR A 2 13.89 9.62 13.15
N THR A 3 13.57 10.86 12.72
CA THR A 3 12.21 11.23 12.35
C THR A 3 12.03 11.29 10.82
N VAL A 4 10.88 10.81 10.36
CA VAL A 4 10.49 10.79 8.94
C VAL A 4 9.16 11.54 8.78
N PRO A 5 9.14 12.70 8.11
CA PRO A 5 7.88 13.32 7.72
C PRO A 5 7.30 12.57 6.52
N ILE A 6 6.10 12.04 6.70
CA ILE A 6 5.40 11.24 5.70
C ILE A 6 4.06 11.86 5.31
N ALA A 7 3.53 11.44 4.16
CA ALA A 7 2.13 11.64 3.81
C ALA A 7 1.51 10.35 3.27
N LEU A 8 0.27 10.08 3.67
CA LEU A 8 -0.60 9.11 3.03
C LEU A 8 -1.62 9.87 2.19
N ILE A 9 -1.74 9.49 0.93
CA ILE A 9 -2.73 10.05 0.02
C ILE A 9 -3.96 9.16 0.05
N GLN A 10 -5.11 9.73 0.30
CA GLN A 10 -6.42 9.10 0.12
C GLN A 10 -6.98 9.57 -1.22
N THR A 11 -7.36 8.64 -2.10
CA THR A 11 -7.84 8.96 -3.44
C THR A 11 -9.19 8.32 -3.74
N ARG A 12 -9.81 8.84 -4.78
CA ARG A 12 -10.91 8.20 -5.51
C ARG A 12 -10.45 8.08 -6.96
N THR A 13 -9.59 7.10 -7.21
CA THR A 13 -8.89 6.98 -8.49
C THR A 13 -9.88 6.80 -9.65
N PRO A 14 -9.81 7.65 -10.70
CA PRO A 14 -10.59 7.50 -11.93
C PRO A 14 -10.25 6.26 -12.76
N ALA A 15 -11.05 5.99 -13.78
CA ALA A 15 -10.93 4.81 -14.64
C ALA A 15 -9.95 4.96 -15.82
N SER A 16 -9.08 5.97 -15.84
CA SER A 16 -8.04 6.12 -16.86
C SER A 16 -6.76 6.70 -16.27
N ALA A 17 -5.61 6.32 -16.84
CA ALA A 17 -4.29 6.74 -16.34
C ALA A 17 -4.11 8.26 -16.36
N ALA A 18 -4.54 8.93 -17.43
CA ALA A 18 -4.46 10.39 -17.52
C ALA A 18 -5.31 11.10 -16.46
N ALA A 19 -6.57 10.66 -16.26
CA ALA A 19 -7.45 11.23 -15.24
C ALA A 19 -6.98 10.89 -13.83
N ALA A 20 -6.45 9.67 -13.60
CA ALA A 20 -5.90 9.24 -12.33
C ALA A 20 -4.69 10.10 -11.92
N PHE A 21 -3.78 10.37 -12.85
CA PHE A 21 -2.67 11.28 -12.58
C PHE A 21 -3.16 12.69 -12.26
N ALA A 22 -4.06 13.26 -13.08
CA ALA A 22 -4.61 14.60 -12.84
C ALA A 22 -5.33 14.71 -11.49
N HIS A 23 -5.91 13.61 -11.01
CA HIS A 23 -6.55 13.53 -9.70
C HIS A 23 -5.55 13.47 -8.54
N VAL A 24 -4.49 12.67 -8.66
CA VAL A 24 -3.55 12.43 -7.55
C VAL A 24 -2.44 13.48 -7.48
N GLU A 25 -2.03 14.09 -8.60
CA GLU A 25 -0.95 15.09 -8.65
C GLU A 25 -1.12 16.23 -7.65
N PRO A 26 -2.27 16.96 -7.58
CA PRO A 26 -2.43 18.07 -6.64
C PRO A 26 -2.33 17.62 -5.18
N LEU A 27 -2.74 16.39 -4.86
CA LEU A 27 -2.61 15.83 -3.50
C LEU A 27 -1.15 15.55 -3.16
N ILE A 28 -0.37 14.98 -4.08
CA ILE A 28 1.08 14.73 -3.89
C ILE A 28 1.82 16.06 -3.74
N ARG A 29 1.50 17.08 -4.57
CA ARG A 29 2.09 18.42 -4.43
C ARG A 29 1.75 19.07 -3.08
N ALA A 30 0.52 18.94 -2.62
CA ALA A 30 0.11 19.43 -1.30
C ALA A 30 0.85 18.69 -0.16
N ALA A 31 1.04 17.39 -0.28
CA ALA A 31 1.81 16.59 0.67
C ALA A 31 3.28 17.04 0.75
N ALA A 32 3.93 17.25 -0.40
CA ALA A 32 5.31 17.74 -0.47
C ALA A 32 5.43 19.16 0.10
N ALA A 33 4.49 20.06 -0.24
CA ALA A 33 4.41 21.41 0.32
C ALA A 33 4.19 21.40 1.84
N GLY A 34 3.49 20.40 2.37
CA GLY A 34 3.33 20.14 3.80
C GLY A 34 4.56 19.54 4.48
N GLY A 35 5.68 19.37 3.75
CA GLY A 35 6.97 18.92 4.28
C GLY A 35 7.18 17.40 4.25
N ALA A 36 6.27 16.62 3.67
CA ALA A 36 6.45 15.17 3.53
C ALA A 36 7.65 14.85 2.63
N ARG A 37 8.45 13.88 3.05
CA ARG A 37 9.62 13.39 2.32
C ARG A 37 9.40 11.97 1.76
N LEU A 38 8.53 11.20 2.39
CA LEU A 38 8.05 9.91 1.92
C LEU A 38 6.53 9.99 1.76
N ILE A 39 6.04 9.85 0.54
CA ILE A 39 4.62 9.95 0.19
C ILE A 39 4.14 8.59 -0.30
N LEU A 40 3.00 8.11 0.19
CA LEU A 40 2.44 6.83 -0.20
C LEU A 40 1.04 7.05 -0.80
N THR A 41 0.79 6.44 -1.96
CA THR A 41 -0.53 6.42 -2.62
C THR A 41 -1.20 5.06 -2.44
N PRO A 42 -2.53 4.93 -2.61
CA PRO A 42 -3.25 3.68 -2.37
C PRO A 42 -3.16 2.66 -3.51
N GLU A 43 -3.76 1.48 -3.31
CA GLU A 43 -3.90 0.43 -4.33
C GLU A 43 -4.65 0.94 -5.56
N GLY A 44 -4.12 0.66 -6.77
CA GLY A 44 -4.74 1.07 -8.03
C GLY A 44 -4.64 2.58 -8.29
N THR A 45 -3.48 3.19 -8.03
CA THR A 45 -3.26 4.63 -8.24
C THR A 45 -3.29 5.04 -9.71
N ASN A 46 -2.86 4.17 -10.63
CA ASN A 46 -2.81 4.49 -12.06
C ASN A 46 -4.19 4.42 -12.76
N PHE A 47 -5.07 3.60 -12.30
CA PHE A 47 -6.51 3.55 -12.62
C PHE A 47 -7.23 2.54 -11.72
N LEU A 48 -8.55 2.69 -11.60
CA LEU A 48 -9.39 1.74 -10.88
C LEU A 48 -10.57 1.32 -11.78
N ILE A 49 -10.51 0.10 -12.33
CA ILE A 49 -11.50 -0.45 -13.26
C ILE A 49 -11.89 -1.86 -12.79
N GLN A 50 -13.16 -2.08 -12.49
CA GLN A 50 -13.67 -3.40 -12.11
C GLN A 50 -13.95 -4.27 -13.34
N ASP A 51 -14.50 -3.68 -14.39
CA ASP A 51 -14.78 -4.39 -15.64
C ASP A 51 -13.51 -4.97 -16.24
N ARG A 52 -13.53 -6.29 -16.50
CA ARG A 52 -12.34 -7.06 -16.91
C ARG A 52 -11.87 -6.67 -18.32
N GLU A 53 -12.79 -6.45 -19.25
CA GLU A 53 -12.44 -6.15 -20.65
C GLU A 53 -11.88 -4.73 -20.76
N ARG A 54 -12.54 -3.76 -20.12
CA ARG A 54 -12.05 -2.38 -20.03
C ARG A 54 -10.69 -2.30 -19.36
N ARG A 55 -10.48 -3.06 -18.27
CA ARG A 55 -9.19 -3.12 -17.60
C ARG A 55 -8.12 -3.71 -18.49
N ALA A 56 -8.40 -4.84 -19.20
CA ALA A 56 -7.45 -5.47 -20.11
C ALA A 56 -7.05 -4.53 -21.26
N ALA A 57 -7.99 -3.73 -21.76
CA ALA A 57 -7.73 -2.72 -22.79
C ALA A 57 -6.89 -1.53 -22.29
N ALA A 58 -6.94 -1.22 -20.99
CA ALA A 58 -6.17 -0.14 -20.37
C ALA A 58 -4.77 -0.58 -19.89
N LEU A 59 -4.48 -1.89 -19.89
CA LEU A 59 -3.21 -2.41 -19.38
C LEU A 59 -2.03 -2.06 -20.29
N GLU A 60 -1.04 -1.40 -19.71
CA GLU A 60 0.28 -1.17 -20.30
C GLU A 60 1.36 -1.87 -19.49
N THR A 61 2.58 -1.95 -20.04
CA THR A 61 3.75 -2.32 -19.25
C THR A 61 4.12 -1.18 -18.29
N GLN A 62 4.79 -1.50 -17.20
CA GLN A 62 5.23 -0.50 -16.22
C GLN A 62 5.92 0.72 -16.86
N ASP A 63 6.78 0.49 -17.85
CA ASP A 63 7.56 1.55 -18.50
C ASP A 63 6.75 2.39 -19.50
N ARG A 64 5.58 1.91 -19.94
CA ARG A 64 4.69 2.60 -20.87
C ARG A 64 3.45 3.19 -20.20
N ASP A 65 3.18 2.82 -18.96
CA ASP A 65 2.03 3.38 -18.24
C ASP A 65 2.23 4.88 -18.03
N GLU A 66 1.30 5.67 -18.56
CA GLU A 66 1.37 7.14 -18.55
C GLU A 66 1.39 7.70 -17.13
N ALA A 67 0.57 7.15 -16.23
CA ALA A 67 0.49 7.62 -14.85
C ALA A 67 1.79 7.30 -14.09
N VAL A 68 2.35 6.11 -14.26
CA VAL A 68 3.63 5.72 -13.66
C VAL A 68 4.76 6.64 -14.13
N GLY A 69 4.86 6.89 -15.45
CA GLY A 69 5.86 7.80 -16.00
C GLY A 69 5.77 9.21 -15.44
N LYS A 70 4.55 9.76 -15.36
CA LYS A 70 4.30 11.10 -14.79
C LYS A 70 4.56 11.16 -13.28
N LEU A 71 4.23 10.11 -12.52
CA LEU A 71 4.48 10.03 -11.09
C LEU A 71 5.98 9.96 -10.79
N ARG A 72 6.77 9.25 -11.60
CA ARG A 72 8.25 9.26 -11.52
C ARG A 72 8.81 10.67 -11.74
N ALA A 73 8.35 11.35 -12.77
CA ALA A 73 8.77 12.73 -13.03
C ALA A 73 8.38 13.66 -11.88
N LEU A 74 7.17 13.51 -11.34
CA LEU A 74 6.68 14.30 -10.21
C LEU A 74 7.51 14.09 -8.93
N ALA A 75 7.89 12.85 -8.62
CA ALA A 75 8.73 12.52 -7.47
C ALA A 75 10.10 13.24 -7.58
N ARG A 76 10.74 13.18 -8.75
CA ARG A 76 11.99 13.90 -9.05
C ARG A 76 11.83 15.42 -8.93
N ASP A 77 10.79 15.98 -9.55
CA ASP A 77 10.57 17.44 -9.57
C ASP A 77 10.32 18.01 -8.16
N LEU A 78 9.72 17.21 -7.27
CA LEU A 78 9.48 17.57 -5.87
C LEU A 78 10.60 17.16 -4.92
N GLY A 79 11.54 16.33 -5.36
CA GLY A 79 12.63 15.80 -4.53
C GLY A 79 12.11 14.96 -3.37
N VAL A 80 11.10 14.12 -3.61
CA VAL A 80 10.46 13.26 -2.60
C VAL A 80 10.54 11.78 -2.98
N TRP A 81 10.57 10.91 -1.99
CA TRP A 81 10.32 9.49 -2.18
C TRP A 81 8.82 9.23 -2.31
N LEU A 82 8.44 8.44 -3.31
CA LEU A 82 7.05 8.16 -3.61
C LEU A 82 6.82 6.65 -3.74
N LEU A 83 5.91 6.11 -2.93
CA LEU A 83 5.39 4.77 -3.14
C LEU A 83 4.08 4.86 -3.96
N ILE A 84 4.10 4.40 -5.21
CA ILE A 84 2.89 4.06 -5.94
C ILE A 84 2.38 2.75 -5.34
N GLY A 85 1.30 2.80 -4.61
CA GLY A 85 0.91 1.75 -3.68
C GLY A 85 -0.17 0.77 -4.10
N SER A 86 -0.72 0.80 -5.38
CA SER A 86 -0.07 0.17 -6.51
C SER A 86 -0.43 0.79 -7.88
N ALA A 87 0.20 0.26 -8.93
CA ALA A 87 -0.24 0.36 -10.30
C ALA A 87 -0.67 -1.03 -10.81
N ILE A 88 -1.73 -1.07 -11.61
CA ILE A 88 -2.17 -2.28 -12.31
C ILE A 88 -1.51 -2.25 -13.69
N VAL A 89 -0.58 -3.16 -13.93
CA VAL A 89 0.26 -3.18 -15.14
C VAL A 89 0.32 -4.60 -15.72
N ARG A 90 0.79 -4.77 -16.96
CA ARG A 90 1.08 -6.10 -17.48
C ARG A 90 2.12 -6.80 -16.62
N SER A 91 1.91 -8.08 -16.29
CA SER A 91 2.82 -8.82 -15.41
C SER A 91 4.24 -8.96 -15.99
N GLY A 92 4.33 -9.05 -17.31
CA GLY A 92 5.57 -9.31 -18.05
C GLY A 92 6.01 -10.77 -18.03
N HIS A 93 5.19 -11.69 -17.47
CA HIS A 93 5.48 -13.11 -17.48
C HIS A 93 5.08 -13.72 -18.82
N GLU A 94 6.01 -14.45 -19.44
CA GLU A 94 5.77 -15.15 -20.69
C GLU A 94 4.67 -16.21 -20.51
N GLY A 95 3.67 -16.18 -21.39
CA GLY A 95 2.54 -17.11 -21.36
C GLY A 95 1.46 -16.80 -20.31
N ASP A 96 1.54 -15.68 -19.61
CA ASP A 96 0.51 -15.23 -18.66
C ASP A 96 0.10 -13.78 -18.93
N ASP A 97 -1.06 -13.60 -19.56
CA ASP A 97 -1.60 -12.29 -19.95
C ASP A 97 -2.25 -11.53 -18.77
N ARG A 98 -2.27 -12.10 -17.57
CA ARG A 98 -2.82 -11.43 -16.40
C ARG A 98 -1.98 -10.21 -16.00
N ALA A 99 -2.63 -9.25 -15.39
CA ALA A 99 -1.97 -8.09 -14.80
C ALA A 99 -1.13 -8.47 -13.58
N ALA A 100 -0.19 -7.60 -13.23
CA ALA A 100 0.37 -7.50 -11.89
C ALA A 100 -0.30 -6.34 -11.16
N ASN A 101 -0.59 -6.53 -9.88
CA ASN A 101 -0.94 -5.47 -8.93
C ASN A 101 0.36 -5.10 -8.22
N ARG A 102 1.06 -4.07 -8.72
CA ARG A 102 2.47 -3.80 -8.44
C ARG A 102 2.67 -2.51 -7.68
N SER A 103 3.26 -2.58 -6.48
CA SER A 103 3.83 -1.41 -5.82
C SER A 103 5.17 -1.05 -6.44
N LEU A 104 5.43 0.27 -6.60
CA LEU A 104 6.70 0.81 -7.07
C LEU A 104 7.19 1.85 -6.07
N LEU A 105 8.35 1.63 -5.48
CA LEU A 105 9.03 2.66 -4.69
C LEU A 105 9.96 3.45 -5.59
N ILE A 106 9.76 4.75 -5.61
CA ILE A 106 10.48 5.71 -6.44
C ILE A 106 11.27 6.62 -5.51
N ASP A 107 12.56 6.81 -5.79
CA ASP A 107 13.42 7.74 -5.05
C ASP A 107 13.21 9.20 -5.46
N ASP A 108 13.91 10.11 -4.80
CA ASP A 108 13.87 11.55 -5.07
C ASP A 108 14.55 11.96 -6.38
N GLY A 109 15.26 11.04 -7.05
CA GLY A 109 15.74 11.16 -8.42
C GLY A 109 14.73 10.72 -9.48
N GLY A 110 13.59 10.15 -9.09
CA GLY A 110 12.56 9.59 -9.98
C GLY A 110 12.86 8.18 -10.47
N GLU A 111 13.83 7.47 -9.87
CA GLU A 111 14.18 6.12 -10.24
C GLU A 111 13.38 5.09 -9.41
N VAL A 112 12.95 4.00 -10.05
CA VAL A 112 12.29 2.90 -9.38
C VAL A 112 13.35 2.05 -8.67
N VAL A 113 13.37 2.12 -7.35
CA VAL A 113 14.38 1.43 -6.51
C VAL A 113 13.89 0.07 -5.99
N ALA A 114 12.57 -0.16 -5.98
CA ALA A 114 11.99 -1.46 -5.66
C ALA A 114 10.61 -1.64 -6.29
N THR A 115 10.26 -2.90 -6.56
CA THR A 115 8.92 -3.32 -6.97
C THR A 115 8.46 -4.48 -6.12
N TYR A 116 7.13 -4.57 -5.90
CA TYR A 116 6.49 -5.66 -5.20
C TYR A 116 5.17 -6.00 -5.88
N ASP A 117 5.01 -7.24 -6.32
CA ASP A 117 3.75 -7.75 -6.84
C ASP A 117 2.94 -8.38 -5.71
N LYS A 118 1.68 -8.00 -5.59
CA LYS A 118 0.75 -8.49 -4.54
C LYS A 118 0.77 -10.01 -4.44
N LEU A 119 1.15 -10.54 -3.29
CA LEU A 119 1.24 -11.99 -3.05
C LEU A 119 -0.13 -12.64 -2.94
N HIS A 120 -1.05 -12.01 -2.22
CA HIS A 120 -2.36 -12.59 -1.93
C HIS A 120 -3.45 -11.84 -2.68
N VAL A 121 -3.98 -12.47 -3.72
CA VAL A 121 -5.08 -11.93 -4.53
C VAL A 121 -6.45 -12.15 -3.87
N PHE A 122 -7.37 -11.20 -4.08
CA PHE A 122 -8.64 -11.10 -3.35
C PHE A 122 -9.72 -11.96 -4.01
N ASP A 123 -9.76 -13.25 -3.64
CA ASP A 123 -10.79 -14.21 -4.06
C ASP A 123 -11.69 -14.51 -2.87
N VAL A 124 -12.85 -13.87 -2.80
CA VAL A 124 -13.76 -13.98 -1.65
C VAL A 124 -15.23 -13.96 -2.07
N ASP A 125 -16.06 -14.58 -1.23
CA ASP A 125 -17.51 -14.46 -1.24
C ASP A 125 -17.93 -13.78 0.08
N LEU A 126 -18.44 -12.55 -0.01
CA LEU A 126 -18.81 -11.77 1.18
C LEU A 126 -20.25 -12.09 1.61
N PRO A 127 -20.57 -11.97 2.90
CA PRO A 127 -21.94 -12.16 3.41
C PRO A 127 -22.97 -11.21 2.78
N THR A 128 -22.52 -10.07 2.23
CA THR A 128 -23.35 -9.10 1.49
C THR A 128 -23.77 -9.58 0.10
N GLY A 129 -23.25 -10.74 -0.35
CA GLY A 129 -23.45 -11.28 -1.70
C GLY A 129 -22.44 -10.82 -2.73
N GLU A 130 -21.53 -9.92 -2.39
CA GLU A 130 -20.42 -9.52 -3.25
C GLU A 130 -19.47 -10.69 -3.47
N ARG A 131 -19.04 -10.88 -4.72
CA ARG A 131 -18.07 -11.91 -5.13
C ARG A 131 -16.89 -11.29 -5.84
N TRP A 132 -15.70 -11.60 -5.39
CA TRP A 132 -14.46 -11.14 -5.97
C TRP A 132 -13.62 -12.32 -6.43
N ARG A 133 -13.01 -12.22 -7.61
CA ARG A 133 -12.11 -13.23 -8.21
C ARG A 133 -10.95 -12.49 -8.87
N GLU A 134 -10.09 -11.90 -8.04
CA GLU A 134 -8.94 -11.12 -8.53
C GLU A 134 -7.96 -12.03 -9.28
N SER A 135 -7.78 -13.28 -8.86
CA SER A 135 -6.90 -14.27 -9.51
C SER A 135 -7.24 -14.53 -10.98
N ALA A 136 -8.50 -14.29 -11.36
CA ALA A 136 -8.92 -14.47 -12.77
C ALA A 136 -8.26 -13.47 -13.73
N SER A 137 -7.67 -12.38 -13.22
CA SER A 137 -7.09 -11.30 -14.05
C SER A 137 -5.82 -10.69 -13.49
N VAL A 138 -5.45 -11.03 -12.26
CA VAL A 138 -4.21 -10.58 -11.61
C VAL A 138 -3.40 -11.81 -11.23
N ARG A 139 -2.13 -11.84 -11.64
CA ARG A 139 -1.17 -12.85 -11.25
C ARG A 139 -0.66 -12.54 -9.84
N PRO A 140 -0.66 -13.51 -8.90
CA PRO A 140 0.00 -13.31 -7.62
C PRO A 140 1.51 -13.17 -7.80
N GLY A 141 2.15 -12.34 -6.95
CA GLY A 141 3.60 -12.28 -6.81
C GLY A 141 4.17 -13.52 -6.12
N GLU A 142 5.49 -13.57 -6.02
CA GLU A 142 6.22 -14.73 -5.45
C GLU A 142 7.12 -14.33 -4.28
N ASP A 143 7.54 -13.05 -4.21
CA ASP A 143 8.56 -12.59 -3.27
C ASP A 143 8.02 -11.56 -2.28
N ALA A 144 8.42 -11.71 -1.01
CA ALA A 144 8.29 -10.66 -0.01
C ALA A 144 9.44 -9.64 -0.19
N VAL A 145 9.12 -8.34 -0.16
CA VAL A 145 10.08 -7.27 -0.45
C VAL A 145 10.27 -6.36 0.75
N VAL A 146 11.53 -6.18 1.14
CA VAL A 146 11.99 -5.14 2.07
C VAL A 146 13.06 -4.34 1.37
N VAL A 147 12.94 -3.02 1.41
CA VAL A 147 13.83 -2.10 0.69
C VAL A 147 14.44 -1.06 1.64
N ASP A 148 15.71 -0.75 1.44
CA ASP A 148 16.39 0.32 2.18
C ASP A 148 15.90 1.69 1.68
N THR A 149 15.61 2.59 2.62
CA THR A 149 15.31 4.01 2.37
C THR A 149 16.28 4.87 3.19
N PRO A 150 16.39 6.19 2.93
CA PRO A 150 17.24 7.06 3.73
C PRO A 150 16.93 7.07 5.25
N TRP A 151 15.76 6.59 5.64
CA TRP A 151 15.29 6.61 7.03
C TRP A 151 15.26 5.23 7.69
N GLY A 152 15.42 4.16 6.93
CA GLY A 152 15.33 2.77 7.40
C GLY A 152 14.60 1.89 6.42
N ARG A 153 14.39 0.63 6.78
CA ARG A 153 13.79 -0.37 5.89
C ARG A 153 12.27 -0.25 5.84
N LEU A 154 11.75 -0.26 4.61
CA LEU A 154 10.33 -0.30 4.29
C LEU A 154 9.96 -1.70 3.77
N GLY A 155 9.02 -2.37 4.44
CA GLY A 155 8.39 -3.60 3.95
C GLY A 155 7.19 -3.25 3.06
N LEU A 156 7.02 -3.98 1.96
CA LEU A 156 5.94 -3.77 1.00
C LEU A 156 4.87 -4.84 1.14
N SER A 157 3.63 -4.43 1.12
CA SER A 157 2.44 -5.28 1.02
C SER A 157 1.33 -4.52 0.29
N ILE A 158 0.27 -5.19 -0.15
CA ILE A 158 -0.89 -4.56 -0.81
C ILE A 158 -2.18 -5.17 -0.26
N CYS A 159 -3.03 -4.34 0.35
CA CYS A 159 -4.45 -4.58 0.63
C CYS A 159 -4.75 -5.93 1.31
N TYR A 160 -5.14 -6.95 0.54
CA TYR A 160 -5.52 -8.27 1.06
C TYR A 160 -4.38 -8.99 1.80
N ASP A 161 -3.12 -8.66 1.49
CA ASP A 161 -1.93 -9.15 2.21
C ASP A 161 -2.03 -8.93 3.72
N ILE A 162 -2.74 -7.90 4.17
CA ILE A 162 -2.90 -7.60 5.60
C ILE A 162 -3.51 -8.77 6.40
N ARG A 163 -4.22 -9.69 5.75
CA ARG A 163 -4.83 -10.85 6.40
C ARG A 163 -3.86 -12.00 6.66
N PHE A 164 -2.62 -11.89 6.18
CA PHE A 164 -1.61 -12.94 6.20
C PHE A 164 -0.44 -12.55 7.13
N PRO A 165 -0.54 -12.83 8.45
CA PRO A 165 0.42 -12.37 9.45
C PRO A 165 1.85 -12.88 9.19
N GLN A 166 2.00 -14.05 8.55
CA GLN A 166 3.31 -14.61 8.21
C GLN A 166 4.14 -13.71 7.29
N LEU A 167 3.50 -13.00 6.33
CA LEU A 167 4.18 -12.01 5.49
C LEU A 167 4.74 -10.87 6.33
N TYR A 168 3.90 -10.27 7.19
CA TYR A 168 4.30 -9.15 8.05
C TYR A 168 5.43 -9.52 9.00
N ARG A 169 5.34 -10.74 9.56
CA ARG A 169 6.40 -11.27 10.40
C ARG A 169 7.71 -11.46 9.63
N ALA A 170 7.67 -11.95 8.39
CA ALA A 170 8.84 -12.07 7.52
C ALA A 170 9.47 -10.69 7.23
N LEU A 171 8.66 -9.69 6.86
CA LEU A 171 9.12 -8.32 6.63
C LEU A 171 9.78 -7.74 7.88
N ALA A 172 9.18 -7.90 9.06
CA ALA A 172 9.74 -7.42 10.33
C ALA A 172 11.06 -8.11 10.68
N LYS A 173 11.17 -9.43 10.48
CA LYS A 173 12.42 -10.19 10.68
C LYS A 173 13.51 -9.80 9.69
N ALA A 174 13.14 -9.37 8.48
CA ALA A 174 14.06 -8.77 7.51
C ALA A 174 14.45 -7.33 7.86
N GLY A 175 13.99 -6.80 9.01
CA GLY A 175 14.39 -5.50 9.54
C GLY A 175 13.50 -4.32 9.14
N ALA A 176 12.32 -4.55 8.54
CA ALA A 176 11.41 -3.48 8.22
C ALA A 176 11.00 -2.70 9.49
N ALA A 177 11.27 -1.40 9.52
CA ALA A 177 10.84 -0.45 10.56
C ALA A 177 9.48 0.18 10.23
N MET A 178 9.15 0.22 8.95
CA MET A 178 7.91 0.71 8.39
C MET A 178 7.34 -0.37 7.46
N ILE A 179 6.03 -0.54 7.42
CA ILE A 179 5.35 -1.46 6.50
C ILE A 179 4.21 -0.71 5.80
N ALA A 180 4.27 -0.67 4.48
CA ALA A 180 3.23 -0.08 3.64
C ALA A 180 2.08 -1.07 3.44
N VAL A 181 0.84 -0.55 3.53
CA VAL A 181 -0.41 -1.30 3.33
C VAL A 181 -1.37 -0.45 2.47
N PRO A 182 -0.97 -0.09 1.24
CA PRO A 182 -1.89 0.58 0.33
C PRO A 182 -3.08 -0.33 0.02
N ALA A 183 -4.30 0.24 -0.03
CA ALA A 183 -5.49 -0.59 -0.09
C ALA A 183 -6.68 0.04 -0.82
N ALA A 184 -7.57 -0.84 -1.31
CA ALA A 184 -8.91 -0.53 -1.81
C ALA A 184 -9.96 -1.44 -1.12
N PHE A 185 -10.05 -1.36 0.21
CA PHE A 185 -10.96 -2.18 1.02
C PHE A 185 -12.42 -1.91 0.69
N THR A 186 -13.23 -2.96 0.56
CA THR A 186 -14.69 -2.83 0.47
C THR A 186 -15.24 -2.23 1.77
N VAL A 187 -16.37 -1.52 1.70
CA VAL A 187 -16.97 -0.90 2.89
C VAL A 187 -17.27 -1.92 4.00
N PRO A 188 -17.90 -3.08 3.72
CA PRO A 188 -18.21 -4.03 4.80
C PRO A 188 -16.98 -4.58 5.51
N THR A 189 -15.94 -4.92 4.75
CA THR A 189 -14.69 -5.44 5.34
C THR A 189 -13.84 -4.34 5.97
N GLY A 190 -13.93 -3.11 5.45
CA GLY A 190 -13.25 -1.95 6.00
C GLY A 190 -13.81 -1.59 7.38
N GLU A 191 -15.12 -1.48 7.49
CA GLU A 191 -15.80 -1.18 8.75
C GLU A 191 -15.46 -2.20 9.85
N ALA A 192 -15.51 -3.49 9.50
CA ALA A 192 -15.32 -4.57 10.47
C ALA A 192 -13.86 -4.86 10.82
N HIS A 193 -12.91 -4.69 9.88
CA HIS A 193 -11.58 -5.28 10.03
C HIS A 193 -10.42 -4.28 9.89
N TRP A 194 -10.59 -3.15 9.20
CA TRP A 194 -9.47 -2.30 8.75
C TRP A 194 -8.56 -1.87 9.89
N GLU A 195 -9.09 -1.12 10.84
CA GLU A 195 -8.30 -0.59 11.95
C GLU A 195 -7.74 -1.71 12.85
N THR A 196 -8.56 -2.73 13.13
CA THR A 196 -8.15 -3.88 13.94
C THR A 196 -6.95 -4.60 13.34
N LEU A 197 -6.98 -4.88 12.02
CA LEU A 197 -5.86 -5.55 11.35
C LEU A 197 -4.61 -4.67 11.29
N LEU A 198 -4.74 -3.38 10.96
CA LEU A 198 -3.59 -2.45 10.95
C LEU A 198 -2.88 -2.41 12.29
N ARG A 199 -3.66 -2.28 13.37
CA ARG A 199 -3.13 -2.27 14.74
C ARG A 199 -2.48 -3.59 15.11
N ALA A 200 -3.11 -4.71 14.76
CA ALA A 200 -2.53 -6.04 14.99
C ALA A 200 -1.18 -6.19 14.29
N ARG A 201 -1.07 -5.77 12.99
CA ARG A 201 0.19 -5.83 12.25
C ARG A 201 1.27 -4.95 12.88
N ALA A 202 0.93 -3.75 13.33
CA ALA A 202 1.89 -2.87 14.01
C ALA A 202 2.40 -3.50 15.33
N ILE A 203 1.50 -4.02 16.15
CA ILE A 203 1.83 -4.61 17.45
C ILE A 203 2.71 -5.85 17.29
N GLU A 204 2.32 -6.81 16.45
CA GLU A 204 3.02 -8.08 16.29
C GLU A 204 4.40 -7.96 15.60
N THR A 205 4.63 -6.87 14.87
CA THR A 205 5.89 -6.60 14.16
C THR A 205 6.77 -5.59 14.90
N GLY A 206 6.19 -4.80 15.78
CA GLY A 206 6.85 -3.65 16.39
C GLY A 206 7.34 -2.66 15.33
N ALA A 207 6.55 -2.43 14.27
CA ALA A 207 6.85 -1.52 13.16
C ALA A 207 5.73 -0.52 12.95
N PHE A 208 6.03 0.62 12.32
CA PHE A 208 4.98 1.52 11.83
C PHE A 208 4.21 0.85 10.69
N VAL A 209 2.89 1.02 10.67
CA VAL A 209 2.03 0.61 9.56
C VAL A 209 1.47 1.85 8.89
N LEU A 210 1.70 1.95 7.56
CA LEU A 210 1.39 3.09 6.72
C LEU A 210 0.35 2.67 5.68
N ALA A 211 -0.89 3.06 5.87
CA ALA A 211 -2.02 2.50 5.13
C ALA A 211 -2.82 3.57 4.36
N PRO A 212 -2.32 4.02 3.18
CA PRO A 212 -3.10 4.87 2.28
C PRO A 212 -4.25 4.06 1.65
N ALA A 213 -5.43 4.67 1.48
CA ALA A 213 -6.62 3.97 1.07
C ALA A 213 -7.39 4.67 -0.05
N GLN A 214 -7.98 3.86 -0.94
CA GLN A 214 -9.04 4.30 -1.86
C GLN A 214 -10.31 4.58 -1.07
N ALA A 215 -11.07 5.63 -1.45
CA ALA A 215 -12.19 6.14 -0.66
C ALA A 215 -13.41 6.49 -1.50
N GLY A 216 -14.60 6.24 -0.94
CA GLY A 216 -15.87 6.68 -1.49
C GLY A 216 -16.39 5.87 -2.67
N ALA A 217 -17.25 6.48 -3.49
CA ALA A 217 -17.90 5.84 -4.64
C ALA A 217 -17.07 6.06 -5.92
N HIS A 218 -16.69 4.99 -6.61
CA HIS A 218 -15.93 5.01 -7.85
C HIS A 218 -16.85 4.98 -9.08
N GLU A 219 -16.29 5.34 -10.25
CA GLU A 219 -17.01 5.42 -11.54
C GLU A 219 -17.66 4.09 -11.96
N ASP A 220 -17.12 2.96 -11.53
CA ASP A 220 -17.61 1.61 -11.80
C ASP A 220 -18.70 1.13 -10.82
N GLY A 221 -19.17 2.01 -9.93
CA GLY A 221 -20.18 1.73 -8.90
C GLY A 221 -19.64 1.08 -7.63
N ARG A 222 -18.37 0.67 -7.59
CA ARG A 222 -17.72 0.18 -6.38
C ARG A 222 -17.64 1.26 -5.32
N ARG A 223 -17.70 0.86 -4.06
CA ARG A 223 -17.42 1.73 -2.92
C ARG A 223 -16.26 1.18 -2.11
N THR A 224 -15.36 2.08 -1.71
CA THR A 224 -14.23 1.74 -0.85
C THR A 224 -14.26 2.51 0.46
N TRP A 225 -13.64 1.94 1.49
CA TRP A 225 -13.78 2.36 2.87
C TRP A 225 -13.09 3.68 3.19
N GLY A 226 -11.94 3.98 2.56
CA GLY A 226 -11.10 5.11 2.93
C GLY A 226 -10.41 4.88 4.26
N ARG A 227 -10.37 5.92 5.08
CA ARG A 227 -9.78 5.88 6.43
C ARG A 227 -8.28 5.58 6.37
N SER A 228 -7.56 6.28 5.49
CA SER A 228 -6.08 6.23 5.47
C SER A 228 -5.54 6.42 6.88
N THR A 229 -4.64 5.53 7.32
CA THR A 229 -4.29 5.42 8.74
C THR A 229 -2.78 5.19 8.91
N VAL A 230 -2.19 5.85 9.90
CA VAL A 230 -0.83 5.58 10.39
C VAL A 230 -0.91 4.99 11.79
N VAL A 231 -0.32 3.81 11.97
CA VAL A 231 -0.27 3.13 13.27
C VAL A 231 1.19 3.04 13.76
N ALA A 232 1.42 3.42 15.01
CA ALA A 232 2.71 3.32 15.66
C ALA A 232 3.05 1.88 16.09
N PRO A 233 4.34 1.55 16.32
CA PRO A 233 4.79 0.20 16.68
C PRO A 233 4.12 -0.42 17.92
N TRP A 234 3.59 0.40 18.82
CA TRP A 234 2.88 -0.04 20.04
C TRP A 234 1.37 -0.20 19.83
N GLY A 235 0.86 0.12 18.61
CA GLY A 235 -0.53 -0.06 18.20
C GLY A 235 -1.42 1.19 18.32
N GLU A 236 -0.85 2.36 18.66
CA GLU A 236 -1.61 3.61 18.63
C GLU A 236 -1.87 4.07 17.19
N VAL A 237 -3.08 4.49 16.92
CA VAL A 237 -3.40 5.23 15.70
C VAL A 237 -2.92 6.66 15.91
N ILE A 238 -1.80 7.04 15.28
CA ILE A 238 -1.20 8.38 15.45
C ILE A 238 -1.72 9.41 14.46
N ALA A 239 -2.27 8.96 13.33
CA ALA A 239 -2.96 9.81 12.37
C ALA A 239 -3.98 8.99 11.57
N LYS A 240 -5.15 9.58 11.26
CA LYS A 240 -6.21 8.94 10.48
C LYS A 240 -7.09 10.00 9.80
N LEU A 241 -7.54 9.74 8.58
CA LEU A 241 -8.65 10.47 7.96
C LEU A 241 -9.98 9.78 8.36
N ASP A 242 -10.88 10.51 9.01
CA ASP A 242 -12.16 9.95 9.49
C ASP A 242 -13.31 10.07 8.46
N HIS A 243 -12.96 10.18 7.17
CA HIS A 243 -13.92 10.35 6.07
C HIS A 243 -13.55 9.49 4.86
N ASP A 244 -14.45 9.39 3.90
CA ASP A 244 -14.29 8.69 2.63
C ASP A 244 -14.16 9.64 1.41
N GLU A 245 -13.68 10.87 1.64
CA GLU A 245 -13.33 11.83 0.59
C GLU A 245 -11.81 11.83 0.34
N PRO A 246 -11.33 12.18 -0.88
CA PRO A 246 -9.93 12.38 -1.16
C PRO A 246 -9.27 13.36 -0.20
N GLY A 247 -8.00 13.14 0.13
CA GLY A 247 -7.28 13.98 1.07
C GLY A 247 -5.82 13.58 1.29
N VAL A 248 -5.12 14.41 2.05
CA VAL A 248 -3.72 14.22 2.45
C VAL A 248 -3.66 14.07 3.96
N LEU A 249 -3.06 12.97 4.42
CA LEU A 249 -2.78 12.72 5.83
C LEU A 249 -1.28 12.92 6.10
N LEU A 250 -0.92 13.97 6.79
CA LEU A 250 0.46 14.23 7.21
C LEU A 250 0.74 13.59 8.57
N ALA A 251 1.94 13.01 8.73
CA ALA A 251 2.43 12.52 10.00
C ALA A 251 3.96 12.60 10.06
N THR A 252 4.50 12.54 11.27
CA THR A 252 5.94 12.41 11.49
C THR A 252 6.20 11.15 12.32
N LEU A 253 7.02 10.24 11.79
CA LEU A 253 7.39 9.01 12.46
C LEU A 253 8.65 9.22 13.29
N ASP A 254 8.63 8.84 14.57
CA ASP A 254 9.82 8.68 15.41
C ASP A 254 10.29 7.21 15.32
N LEU A 255 11.27 6.93 14.48
CA LEU A 255 11.73 5.55 14.26
C LEU A 255 12.38 4.90 15.48
N GLU A 256 12.77 5.66 16.51
CA GLU A 256 13.22 5.09 17.78
C GLU A 256 12.09 4.34 18.50
N ALA A 257 10.83 4.67 18.20
CA ALA A 257 9.68 3.92 18.74
C ALA A 257 9.70 2.43 18.33
N VAL A 258 10.25 2.10 17.15
CA VAL A 258 10.43 0.71 16.71
C VAL A 258 11.34 -0.05 17.65
N GLU A 259 12.51 0.51 17.96
CA GLU A 259 13.45 -0.12 18.87
C GLU A 259 12.90 -0.20 20.31
N ARG A 260 12.20 0.86 20.75
CA ARG A 260 11.54 0.85 22.08
C ARG A 260 10.51 -0.26 22.18
N ALA A 261 9.63 -0.40 21.17
CA ALA A 261 8.60 -1.44 21.13
C ALA A 261 9.20 -2.85 21.09
N ARG A 262 10.15 -3.10 20.18
CA ARG A 262 10.81 -4.42 20.02
C ARG A 262 11.65 -4.81 21.24
N ARG A 263 12.24 -3.84 21.97
CA ARG A 263 12.97 -4.09 23.20
C ARG A 263 12.03 -4.42 24.35
N ALA A 264 10.89 -3.72 24.44
CA ALA A 264 9.90 -3.94 25.50
C ALA A 264 9.21 -5.30 25.36
N VAL A 265 8.87 -5.71 24.12
CA VAL A 265 8.24 -7.02 23.81
C VAL A 265 8.97 -7.65 22.62
N PRO A 266 10.04 -8.45 22.86
CA PRO A 266 10.92 -8.96 21.81
C PRO A 266 10.37 -10.23 21.11
N GLN A 267 9.07 -10.24 20.76
CA GLN A 267 8.36 -11.37 20.19
C GLN A 267 8.93 -11.88 18.86
N LEU A 268 9.67 -11.06 18.11
CA LEU A 268 10.31 -11.48 16.86
C LEU A 268 11.46 -12.45 17.06
N SER A 269 12.07 -12.48 18.27
CA SER A 269 13.14 -13.39 18.64
C SER A 269 12.68 -14.58 19.50
N HIS A 270 11.41 -14.58 19.94
CA HIS A 270 10.86 -15.63 20.83
C HIS A 270 10.13 -16.74 20.07
N ASP A 271 10.41 -16.93 18.79
CA ASP A 271 9.82 -18.02 18.03
C ASP A 271 10.21 -19.39 18.61
N ARG A 272 9.23 -20.27 18.66
CA ARG A 272 9.41 -21.68 19.01
C ARG A 272 8.80 -22.57 17.95
N ALA A 273 9.54 -23.59 17.55
CA ALA A 273 8.97 -24.65 16.75
C ALA A 273 7.93 -25.43 17.59
N PHE A 274 6.81 -25.78 16.97
CA PHE A 274 5.77 -26.60 17.59
C PHE A 274 5.22 -27.59 16.56
N GLY A 275 4.77 -28.75 17.05
CA GLY A 275 4.06 -29.73 16.24
C GLY A 275 2.54 -29.57 16.42
N LEU A 276 1.80 -30.10 15.45
CA LEU A 276 0.36 -30.34 15.56
C LEU A 276 0.17 -31.85 15.74
N PRO A 277 -0.07 -32.33 16.97
CA PRO A 277 -0.40 -33.75 17.16
C PRO A 277 -1.68 -34.10 16.40
N ALA A 278 -1.69 -35.26 15.75
CA ALA A 278 -2.84 -35.79 15.04
C ALA A 278 -3.99 -36.13 16.02
#